data_e1fb7ef18359fb8f12b235176c61a19b
#
_entry.id   e1fb7ef18359fb8f12b235176c61a19b
#
_cell.length_a   1.000
_cell.length_b   1.000
_cell.length_c   1.000
_cell.angle_alpha   90.00
_cell.angle_beta   90.00
_cell.angle_gamma   90.00
#
_symmetry.space_group_name_H-M   'P 1'
#
loop_
_entity.id
_entity.type
_entity.pdbx_description
1 polymer ?
#
loop_
_entity_poly.entity_id
_entity_poly.type
_entity_poly.pdbx_seq_one_letter_code
_entity_poly.pdbx_strand_id
1 'polypeptide(L)'
;NARELVHVMNELAYGRGSRIPELRALGESLFAQCEQQIPFLAVRKPEAYRQSDAFCLRQVQLLTSKAPVTVLAAPQDAEGLICGAYQLARGYVPQPLTEPEQTALLKSLLAQPRKRELEQASYTLQFGGLSLAALTHLTRHRMQALCAPNLLKSARYDRYVLPESVQQTGLEAQYREAFRLADEAAAQLRTAGAGEDVLSYLLLSGQTVPVLTTMNAGELYVFFSLRCCNRAQWEIRQLAEEMLRLVYPVAPHIFRTAGPACVSGPCPEGKMCCGRTTEVRAQYAALKGEKAE
;
A
#
# COMPACT_ATOMS: atom_id res chain seq x y z
N ASN A 1 -14.58 3.23 19.15
CA ASN A 1 -13.97 2.16 19.93
C ASN A 1 -12.73 2.72 20.67
N ALA A 2 -12.20 2.00 21.68
CA ALA A 2 -11.11 2.51 22.52
C ALA A 2 -9.84 2.85 21.71
N ARG A 3 -9.56 2.15 20.61
CA ARG A 3 -8.40 2.44 19.74
C ARG A 3 -8.55 3.75 18.98
N GLU A 4 -9.74 4.04 18.47
CA GLU A 4 -10.03 5.28 17.75
C GLU A 4 -9.94 6.48 18.70
N LEU A 5 -10.47 6.33 19.93
CA LEU A 5 -10.36 7.37 20.94
C LEU A 5 -8.91 7.65 21.32
N VAL A 6 -8.07 6.61 21.44
CA VAL A 6 -6.63 6.78 21.68
C VAL A 6 -5.94 7.50 20.53
N HIS A 7 -6.34 7.24 19.26
CA HIS A 7 -5.84 8.01 18.12
C HIS A 7 -6.21 9.49 18.23
N VAL A 8 -7.47 9.79 18.50
CA VAL A 8 -7.92 11.20 18.69
C VAL A 8 -7.14 11.87 19.80
N MET A 9 -6.94 11.21 20.95
CA MET A 9 -6.17 11.76 22.06
C MET A 9 -4.70 12.01 21.70
N ASN A 10 -4.08 11.15 20.89
CA ASN A 10 -2.72 11.36 20.41
C ASN A 10 -2.62 12.57 19.48
N GLU A 11 -3.58 12.72 18.55
CA GLU A 11 -3.61 13.91 17.66
C GLU A 11 -3.82 15.21 18.47
N LEU A 12 -4.68 15.18 19.48
CA LEU A 12 -4.86 16.33 20.38
C LEU A 12 -3.61 16.63 21.20
N ALA A 13 -2.91 15.59 21.70
CA ALA A 13 -1.64 15.74 22.40
C ALA A 13 -0.56 16.29 21.46
N TYR A 14 -0.57 15.91 20.18
CA TYR A 14 0.31 16.48 19.16
C TYR A 14 -0.01 17.96 18.91
N GLY A 15 -1.30 18.33 18.82
CA GLY A 15 -1.76 19.71 18.70
C GLY A 15 -1.29 20.61 19.83
N ARG A 16 -1.15 20.08 21.06
CA ARG A 16 -0.57 20.81 22.21
C ARG A 16 0.89 21.20 22.00
N GLY A 17 1.63 20.46 21.21
CA GLY A 17 3.01 20.77 20.82
C GLY A 17 3.13 21.73 19.63
N SER A 18 2.04 22.14 19.02
CA SER A 18 2.04 23.03 17.86
C SER A 18 2.66 24.40 18.18
N ARG A 19 3.41 24.93 17.23
CA ARG A 19 3.96 26.31 17.31
C ARG A 19 2.91 27.39 16.97
N ILE A 20 1.77 26.97 16.37
CA ILE A 20 0.64 27.85 16.09
C ILE A 20 -0.18 28.00 17.37
N PRO A 21 -0.23 29.20 17.97
CA PRO A 21 -0.85 29.41 19.29
C PRO A 21 -2.32 28.94 19.37
N GLU A 22 -3.07 29.18 18.32
CA GLU A 22 -4.49 28.82 18.23
C GLU A 22 -4.69 27.29 18.21
N LEU A 23 -3.87 26.56 17.45
CA LEU A 23 -3.90 25.10 17.42
C LEU A 23 -3.45 24.50 18.75
N ARG A 24 -2.47 25.13 19.41
CA ARG A 24 -2.04 24.71 20.75
C ARG A 24 -3.14 24.87 21.76
N ALA A 25 -3.76 26.06 21.84
CA ALA A 25 -4.88 26.31 22.74
C ALA A 25 -6.06 25.40 22.51
N LEU A 26 -6.40 25.13 21.24
CA LEU A 26 -7.44 24.18 20.87
C LEU A 26 -7.07 22.75 21.32
N GLY A 27 -5.85 22.29 21.03
CA GLY A 27 -5.36 20.97 21.43
C GLY A 27 -5.37 20.78 22.95
N GLU A 28 -4.94 21.79 23.71
CA GLU A 28 -4.97 21.78 25.19
C GLU A 28 -6.40 21.70 25.73
N SER A 29 -7.30 22.52 25.21
CA SER A 29 -8.71 22.54 25.65
C SER A 29 -9.42 21.22 25.36
N LEU A 30 -9.32 20.71 24.13
CA LEU A 30 -9.95 19.46 23.74
C LEU A 30 -9.37 18.27 24.48
N PHE A 31 -8.06 18.24 24.68
CA PHE A 31 -7.41 17.17 25.43
C PHE A 31 -7.91 17.12 26.88
N ALA A 32 -7.97 18.27 27.57
CA ALA A 32 -8.47 18.37 28.94
C ALA A 32 -9.94 17.91 29.05
N GLN A 33 -10.78 18.30 28.08
CA GLN A 33 -12.19 17.84 28.05
C GLN A 33 -12.29 16.31 27.86
N CYS A 34 -11.48 15.74 26.96
CA CYS A 34 -11.45 14.29 26.76
C CYS A 34 -10.97 13.53 28.00
N GLU A 35 -9.95 14.04 28.72
CA GLU A 35 -9.49 13.43 29.97
C GLU A 35 -10.57 13.43 31.07
N GLN A 36 -11.35 14.49 31.18
CA GLN A 36 -12.47 14.56 32.13
C GLN A 36 -13.59 13.59 31.81
N GLN A 37 -13.94 13.47 30.53
CA GLN A 37 -15.07 12.65 30.08
C GLN A 37 -14.71 11.15 29.99
N ILE A 38 -13.45 10.82 29.77
CA ILE A 38 -12.98 9.46 29.51
C ILE A 38 -11.70 9.18 30.31
N PRO A 39 -11.80 9.06 31.65
CA PRO A 39 -10.61 8.98 32.54
C PRO A 39 -9.69 7.80 32.27
N PHE A 40 -10.23 6.67 31.73
CA PHE A 40 -9.39 5.51 31.42
C PHE A 40 -8.43 5.73 30.24
N LEU A 41 -8.59 6.76 29.44
CA LEU A 41 -7.65 7.11 28.35
C LEU A 41 -6.39 7.78 28.90
N ALA A 42 -6.44 8.42 30.05
CA ALA A 42 -5.29 9.03 30.72
C ALA A 42 -4.22 8.00 31.12
N VAL A 43 -4.58 6.71 31.23
CA VAL A 43 -3.66 5.63 31.57
C VAL A 43 -2.75 5.23 30.39
N ARG A 44 -3.11 5.56 29.14
CA ARG A 44 -2.31 5.25 27.95
C ARG A 44 -1.50 6.46 27.52
N LYS A 45 -0.27 6.55 28.02
CA LYS A 45 0.62 7.68 27.72
C LYS A 45 0.93 7.78 26.22
N PRO A 46 0.87 8.99 25.64
CA PRO A 46 1.25 9.23 24.23
C PRO A 46 2.67 8.74 23.87
N GLU A 47 3.58 8.70 24.84
CA GLU A 47 4.95 8.21 24.65
C GLU A 47 5.03 6.72 24.30
N ALA A 48 4.07 5.91 24.71
CA ALA A 48 4.01 4.50 24.32
C ALA A 48 3.79 4.30 22.81
N TYR A 49 3.11 5.23 22.15
CA TYR A 49 2.92 5.24 20.70
C TYR A 49 4.16 5.67 19.92
N ARG A 50 4.93 6.63 20.46
CA ARG A 50 6.22 7.03 19.88
C ARG A 50 7.25 5.90 19.91
N GLN A 51 7.19 5.04 20.92
CA GLN A 51 8.03 3.83 20.98
C GLN A 51 7.60 2.78 19.94
N SER A 52 6.31 2.65 19.65
CA SER A 52 5.82 1.75 18.58
C SER A 52 6.24 2.23 17.20
N ASP A 53 6.24 3.54 16.94
CA ASP A 53 6.74 4.12 15.69
C ASP A 53 8.23 3.83 15.49
N ALA A 54 9.04 3.99 16.54
CA ALA A 54 10.46 3.65 16.51
C ALA A 54 10.70 2.15 16.27
N PHE A 55 9.85 1.29 16.82
CA PHE A 55 9.91 -0.16 16.59
C PHE A 55 9.55 -0.51 15.14
N CYS A 56 8.47 0.05 14.61
CA CYS A 56 8.07 -0.14 13.21
C CYS A 56 9.16 0.34 12.24
N LEU A 57 9.76 1.50 12.49
CA LEU A 57 10.88 2.02 11.69
C LEU A 57 12.08 1.06 11.70
N ARG A 58 12.41 0.51 12.86
CA ARG A 58 13.52 -0.46 13.00
C ARG A 58 13.21 -1.75 12.24
N GLN A 59 11.99 -2.26 12.32
CA GLN A 59 11.57 -3.45 11.57
C GLN A 59 11.65 -3.24 10.06
N VAL A 60 11.15 -2.10 9.56
CA VAL A 60 11.23 -1.76 8.14
C VAL A 60 12.67 -1.59 7.67
N GLN A 61 13.56 -1.03 8.51
CA GLN A 61 15.00 -0.91 8.19
C GLN A 61 15.71 -2.25 8.07
N LEU A 62 15.25 -3.30 8.78
CA LEU A 62 15.81 -4.64 8.68
C LEU A 62 15.43 -5.36 7.37
N LEU A 63 14.39 -4.91 6.69
CA LEU A 63 13.90 -5.46 5.43
C LEU A 63 14.58 -4.74 4.25
N THR A 64 15.85 -5.06 3.97
CA THR A 64 16.71 -4.30 3.04
C THR A 64 16.74 -4.85 1.61
N SER A 65 15.62 -5.29 1.06
CA SER A 65 15.59 -5.62 -0.38
C SER A 65 15.74 -4.36 -1.23
N LYS A 66 16.65 -4.41 -2.23
CA LYS A 66 16.81 -3.35 -3.24
C LYS A 66 15.85 -3.52 -4.41
N ALA A 67 15.15 -4.65 -4.49
CA ALA A 67 14.15 -4.88 -5.52
C ALA A 67 12.96 -3.92 -5.35
N PRO A 68 12.35 -3.45 -6.45
CA PRO A 68 11.16 -2.60 -6.38
C PRO A 68 10.04 -3.23 -5.55
N VAL A 69 9.81 -4.55 -5.75
CA VAL A 69 8.86 -5.36 -4.98
C VAL A 69 9.52 -6.68 -4.61
N THR A 70 9.26 -7.16 -3.40
CA THR A 70 9.68 -8.49 -2.92
C THR A 70 8.52 -9.16 -2.19
N VAL A 71 8.25 -10.42 -2.49
CA VAL A 71 7.32 -11.24 -1.70
C VAL A 71 8.10 -11.82 -0.51
N LEU A 72 7.73 -11.42 0.70
CA LEU A 72 8.36 -11.88 1.95
C LEU A 72 7.68 -13.11 2.50
N ALA A 73 6.37 -13.23 2.33
CA ALA A 73 5.59 -14.38 2.75
C ALA A 73 4.42 -14.60 1.79
N ALA A 74 4.15 -15.86 1.50
CA ALA A 74 2.98 -16.33 0.76
C ALA A 74 2.58 -17.69 1.33
N PRO A 75 1.32 -18.14 1.20
CA PRO A 75 0.93 -19.49 1.57
C PRO A 75 1.67 -20.50 0.69
N GLN A 76 2.13 -21.61 1.27
CA GLN A 76 2.77 -22.71 0.52
C GLN A 76 1.80 -23.35 -0.49
N ASP A 77 0.53 -23.47 -0.10
CA ASP A 77 -0.56 -23.97 -0.95
C ASP A 77 -1.78 -23.04 -0.78
N ALA A 78 -1.74 -21.91 -1.46
CA ALA A 78 -2.83 -20.94 -1.44
C ALA A 78 -4.11 -21.49 -2.05
N GLU A 79 -4.00 -22.29 -3.09
CA GLU A 79 -5.13 -22.83 -3.83
C GLU A 79 -5.85 -23.92 -3.05
N GLY A 80 -5.11 -24.85 -2.43
CA GLY A 80 -5.66 -25.86 -1.54
C GLY A 80 -6.31 -25.25 -0.29
N LEU A 81 -5.68 -24.21 0.31
CA LEU A 81 -6.24 -23.48 1.43
C LEU A 81 -7.60 -22.85 1.10
N ILE A 82 -7.72 -22.21 -0.06
CA ILE A 82 -8.96 -21.59 -0.52
C ILE A 82 -10.02 -22.65 -0.86
N CYS A 83 -9.63 -23.76 -1.48
CA CYS A 83 -10.54 -24.88 -1.73
C CYS A 83 -11.08 -25.49 -0.43
N GLY A 84 -10.22 -25.68 0.57
CA GLY A 84 -10.63 -26.14 1.89
C GLY A 84 -11.60 -25.16 2.58
N ALA A 85 -11.31 -23.86 2.52
CA ALA A 85 -12.21 -22.83 3.04
C ALA A 85 -13.58 -22.84 2.33
N TYR A 86 -13.58 -23.05 1.02
CA TYR A 86 -14.83 -23.18 0.25
C TYR A 86 -15.66 -24.39 0.68
N GLN A 87 -15.04 -25.54 0.91
CA GLN A 87 -15.72 -26.74 1.40
C GLN A 87 -16.30 -26.50 2.80
N LEU A 88 -15.50 -25.94 3.72
CA LEU A 88 -15.95 -25.60 5.07
C LEU A 88 -17.14 -24.64 5.08
N ALA A 89 -17.09 -23.58 4.26
CA ALA A 89 -18.18 -22.60 4.17
C ALA A 89 -19.53 -23.21 3.72
N ARG A 90 -19.50 -24.38 3.12
CA ARG A 90 -20.67 -25.16 2.68
C ARG A 90 -21.01 -26.33 3.59
N GLY A 91 -20.37 -26.44 4.75
CA GLY A 91 -20.66 -27.46 5.74
C GLY A 91 -19.99 -28.81 5.48
N TYR A 92 -19.02 -28.86 4.56
CA TYR A 92 -18.27 -30.10 4.28
C TYR A 92 -16.97 -30.12 5.10
N VAL A 93 -16.54 -31.32 5.49
CA VAL A 93 -15.19 -31.55 6.00
C VAL A 93 -14.23 -31.46 4.80
N PRO A 94 -13.19 -30.62 4.84
CA PRO A 94 -12.27 -30.47 3.73
C PRO A 94 -11.64 -31.79 3.31
N GLN A 95 -11.67 -32.10 2.04
CA GLN A 95 -11.02 -33.26 1.44
C GLN A 95 -10.03 -32.79 0.39
N PRO A 96 -8.90 -33.48 0.21
CA PRO A 96 -8.00 -33.22 -0.91
C PRO A 96 -8.76 -33.35 -2.24
N LEU A 97 -8.53 -32.37 -3.12
CA LEU A 97 -9.10 -32.37 -4.47
C LEU A 97 -8.03 -32.77 -5.47
N THR A 98 -8.44 -33.44 -6.53
CA THR A 98 -7.58 -33.61 -7.70
C THR A 98 -7.40 -32.27 -8.42
N GLU A 99 -6.32 -32.12 -9.19
CA GLU A 99 -6.03 -30.87 -9.93
C GLU A 99 -7.20 -30.38 -10.81
N PRO A 100 -7.92 -31.25 -11.57
CA PRO A 100 -9.09 -30.83 -12.33
C PRO A 100 -10.24 -30.31 -11.44
N GLU A 101 -10.50 -30.98 -10.30
CA GLU A 101 -11.54 -30.57 -9.35
C GLU A 101 -11.20 -29.24 -8.69
N GLN A 102 -9.95 -29.04 -8.26
CA GLN A 102 -9.44 -27.81 -7.72
C GLN A 102 -9.59 -26.65 -8.72
N THR A 103 -9.16 -26.86 -9.96
CA THR A 103 -9.30 -25.88 -11.04
C THR A 103 -10.76 -25.50 -11.30
N ALA A 104 -11.66 -26.50 -11.37
CA ALA A 104 -13.08 -26.26 -11.58
C ALA A 104 -13.71 -25.49 -10.43
N LEU A 105 -13.35 -25.84 -9.17
CA LEU A 105 -13.84 -25.17 -7.97
C LEU A 105 -13.36 -23.72 -7.93
N LEU A 106 -12.08 -23.46 -8.16
CA LEU A 106 -11.52 -22.10 -8.17
C LEU A 106 -12.13 -21.25 -9.28
N LYS A 107 -12.35 -21.80 -10.47
CA LYS A 107 -13.05 -21.14 -11.57
C LYS A 107 -14.48 -20.74 -11.16
N SER A 108 -15.21 -21.65 -10.51
CA SER A 108 -16.56 -21.37 -9.99
C SER A 108 -16.55 -20.30 -8.91
N LEU A 109 -15.59 -20.35 -7.98
CA LEU A 109 -15.41 -19.36 -6.92
C LEU A 109 -15.14 -17.96 -7.50
N LEU A 110 -14.21 -17.87 -8.46
CA LEU A 110 -13.83 -16.61 -9.09
C LEU A 110 -14.98 -15.96 -9.90
N ALA A 111 -15.95 -16.75 -10.36
CA ALA A 111 -17.15 -16.25 -11.02
C ALA A 111 -18.19 -15.65 -10.04
N GLN A 112 -18.06 -15.89 -8.72
CA GLN A 112 -19.02 -15.40 -7.74
C GLN A 112 -18.82 -13.90 -7.47
N PRO A 113 -19.90 -13.14 -7.15
CA PRO A 113 -19.78 -11.71 -6.84
C PRO A 113 -19.03 -11.47 -5.52
N ARG A 114 -19.14 -12.40 -4.56
CA ARG A 114 -18.42 -12.35 -3.26
C ARG A 114 -17.54 -13.57 -3.14
N LYS A 115 -16.23 -13.32 -2.94
CA LYS A 115 -15.16 -14.33 -2.94
C LYS A 115 -14.45 -14.32 -1.59
N ARG A 116 -15.21 -14.51 -0.49
CA ARG A 116 -14.65 -14.41 0.88
C ARG A 116 -13.58 -15.45 1.18
N GLU A 117 -13.64 -16.59 0.53
CA GLU A 117 -12.66 -17.65 0.67
C GLU A 117 -11.25 -17.18 0.27
N LEU A 118 -11.14 -16.22 -0.65
CA LEU A 118 -9.86 -15.59 -1.04
C LEU A 118 -9.20 -14.83 0.13
N GLU A 119 -9.97 -14.43 1.15
CA GLU A 119 -9.43 -13.74 2.32
C GLU A 119 -8.53 -14.64 3.17
N GLN A 120 -8.59 -15.97 3.01
CA GLN A 120 -7.76 -16.93 3.75
C GLN A 120 -6.31 -16.95 3.27
N ALA A 121 -6.02 -16.61 2.02
CA ALA A 121 -4.67 -16.60 1.47
C ALA A 121 -4.07 -15.19 1.54
N SER A 122 -3.09 -14.99 2.42
CA SER A 122 -2.44 -13.69 2.67
C SER A 122 -1.03 -13.66 2.13
N TYR A 123 -0.65 -12.54 1.54
CA TYR A 123 0.66 -12.28 0.93
C TYR A 123 1.28 -11.04 1.58
N THR A 124 2.52 -11.17 2.06
CA THR A 124 3.29 -10.05 2.61
C THR A 124 4.32 -9.61 1.59
N LEU A 125 4.24 -8.35 1.19
CA LEU A 125 5.10 -7.76 0.17
C LEU A 125 5.84 -6.55 0.76
N GLN A 126 7.06 -6.34 0.27
CA GLN A 126 7.88 -5.18 0.55
C GLN A 126 8.10 -4.38 -0.72
N PHE A 127 7.95 -3.07 -0.63
CA PHE A 127 8.44 -2.11 -1.60
C PHE A 127 9.77 -1.54 -1.12
N GLY A 128 10.84 -1.72 -1.88
CA GLY A 128 12.18 -1.25 -1.51
C GLY A 128 12.33 0.27 -1.56
N GLY A 129 11.55 0.94 -2.39
CA GLY A 129 11.50 2.39 -2.51
C GLY A 129 10.23 2.84 -3.21
N LEU A 130 9.19 3.15 -2.44
CA LEU A 130 7.92 3.64 -2.95
C LEU A 130 7.91 5.16 -2.84
N SER A 131 7.62 5.89 -3.93
CA SER A 131 7.51 7.34 -3.85
C SER A 131 6.34 7.78 -2.95
N LEU A 132 6.44 8.96 -2.36
CA LEU A 132 5.35 9.52 -1.55
C LEU A 132 4.10 9.69 -2.41
N ALA A 133 4.24 9.99 -3.70
CA ALA A 133 3.13 10.02 -4.65
C ALA A 133 2.45 8.66 -4.77
N ALA A 134 3.20 7.58 -5.01
CA ALA A 134 2.64 6.23 -5.13
C ALA A 134 2.10 5.71 -3.79
N LEU A 135 2.73 6.06 -2.67
CA LEU A 135 2.25 5.73 -1.33
C LEU A 135 0.82 6.25 -1.10
N THR A 136 0.47 7.44 -1.60
CA THR A 136 -0.90 7.96 -1.47
C THR A 136 -1.93 7.09 -2.19
N HIS A 137 -1.54 6.40 -3.26
CA HIS A 137 -2.40 5.45 -3.97
C HIS A 137 -2.49 4.10 -3.26
N LEU A 138 -1.39 3.65 -2.63
CA LEU A 138 -1.36 2.41 -1.85
C LEU A 138 -2.23 2.52 -0.60
N THR A 139 -2.13 3.61 0.15
CA THR A 139 -2.88 3.84 1.41
C THR A 139 -4.40 3.91 1.23
N ARG A 140 -4.90 4.07 0.01
CA ARG A 140 -6.34 4.04 -0.29
C ARG A 140 -6.95 2.63 -0.21
N HIS A 141 -6.12 1.60 -0.24
CA HIS A 141 -6.54 0.21 -0.04
C HIS A 141 -6.59 -0.09 1.46
N ARG A 142 -7.76 0.09 2.06
CA ARG A 142 -7.92 0.10 3.53
C ARG A 142 -7.94 -1.29 4.17
N MET A 143 -8.11 -2.35 3.39
CA MET A 143 -8.19 -3.72 3.91
C MET A 143 -6.82 -4.37 4.09
N GLN A 144 -5.74 -3.68 3.71
CA GLN A 144 -4.37 -4.15 3.89
C GLN A 144 -3.83 -3.88 5.30
N ALA A 145 -2.89 -4.69 5.76
CA ALA A 145 -2.02 -4.34 6.88
C ALA A 145 -0.80 -3.60 6.32
N LEU A 146 -0.76 -2.27 6.51
CA LEU A 146 0.29 -1.40 5.98
C LEU A 146 1.23 -0.94 7.09
N CYS A 147 2.53 -1.10 6.86
CA CYS A 147 3.59 -0.54 7.69
C CYS A 147 4.44 0.40 6.82
N ALA A 148 4.30 1.70 7.08
CA ALA A 148 5.10 2.76 6.47
C ALA A 148 5.90 3.48 7.57
N PRO A 149 7.14 3.95 7.28
CA PRO A 149 7.93 4.66 8.27
C PRO A 149 7.40 6.08 8.49
N ASN A 150 7.88 6.72 9.56
CA ASN A 150 7.71 8.17 9.71
C ASN A 150 8.42 8.88 8.54
N LEU A 151 7.66 9.59 7.73
CA LEU A 151 8.15 10.16 6.47
C LEU A 151 9.25 11.21 6.70
N LEU A 152 9.12 12.07 7.73
CA LEU A 152 10.12 13.10 8.04
C LEU A 152 11.47 12.53 8.46
N LYS A 153 11.47 11.31 9.03
CA LYS A 153 12.70 10.64 9.50
C LYS A 153 13.30 9.72 8.42
N SER A 154 12.50 9.28 7.47
CA SER A 154 12.86 8.21 6.53
C SER A 154 12.97 8.67 5.09
N ALA A 155 12.20 9.67 4.67
CA ALA A 155 12.31 10.25 3.35
C ALA A 155 13.61 11.07 3.25
N ARG A 156 14.42 10.73 2.25
CA ARG A 156 15.71 11.38 2.01
C ARG A 156 15.68 12.09 0.67
N TYR A 157 16.36 13.22 0.56
CA TYR A 157 16.42 14.00 -0.67
C TYR A 157 17.34 13.40 -1.74
N ASP A 158 18.24 12.48 -1.33
CA ASP A 158 19.09 11.70 -2.23
C ASP A 158 18.41 10.41 -2.75
N ARG A 159 17.18 10.11 -2.31
CA ARG A 159 16.40 8.94 -2.71
C ARG A 159 15.06 9.36 -3.28
N TYR A 160 14.94 9.33 -4.58
CA TYR A 160 13.71 9.70 -5.28
C TYR A 160 13.55 8.92 -6.58
N VAL A 161 12.33 8.86 -7.05
CA VAL A 161 12.00 8.30 -8.37
C VAL A 161 12.14 9.42 -9.40
N LEU A 162 12.88 9.16 -10.47
CA LEU A 162 12.97 10.05 -11.63
C LEU A 162 11.97 9.57 -12.69
N PRO A 163 10.90 10.33 -12.97
CA PRO A 163 9.93 9.93 -13.98
C PRO A 163 10.53 9.86 -15.39
N GLU A 164 10.15 8.85 -16.16
CA GLU A 164 10.62 8.69 -17.54
C GLU A 164 10.28 9.92 -18.40
N SER A 165 9.12 10.53 -18.19
CA SER A 165 8.72 11.76 -18.87
C SER A 165 9.69 12.93 -18.62
N VAL A 166 10.29 13.01 -17.42
CA VAL A 166 11.29 14.03 -17.10
C VAL A 166 12.60 13.75 -17.84
N GLN A 167 13.00 12.49 -17.95
CA GLN A 167 14.17 12.08 -18.72
C GLN A 167 13.98 12.38 -20.20
N GLN A 168 12.83 12.03 -20.77
CA GLN A 168 12.51 12.24 -22.19
C GLN A 168 12.44 13.73 -22.57
N THR A 169 12.11 14.61 -21.64
CA THR A 169 12.06 16.06 -21.88
C THR A 169 13.37 16.78 -21.62
N GLY A 170 14.42 16.07 -21.16
CA GLY A 170 15.72 16.66 -20.85
C GLY A 170 15.74 17.55 -19.60
N LEU A 171 14.72 17.44 -18.73
CA LEU A 171 14.60 18.24 -17.49
C LEU A 171 15.18 17.56 -16.26
N GLU A 172 15.98 16.52 -16.44
CA GLU A 172 16.56 15.74 -15.35
C GLU A 172 17.41 16.59 -14.40
N ALA A 173 18.22 17.49 -14.94
CA ALA A 173 19.09 18.37 -14.13
C ALA A 173 18.26 19.28 -13.22
N GLN A 174 17.20 19.89 -13.76
CA GLN A 174 16.29 20.75 -12.98
C GLN A 174 15.52 19.95 -11.92
N TYR A 175 15.11 18.71 -12.25
CA TYR A 175 14.45 17.82 -11.30
C TYR A 175 15.36 17.48 -10.13
N ARG A 176 16.61 17.10 -10.38
CA ARG A 176 17.63 16.81 -9.34
C ARG A 176 17.94 18.04 -8.50
N GLU A 177 18.04 19.21 -9.14
CA GLU A 177 18.28 20.48 -8.47
C GLU A 177 17.17 20.85 -7.49
N ALA A 178 15.90 20.55 -7.80
CA ALA A 178 14.79 20.79 -6.88
C ALA A 178 14.96 19.96 -5.57
N PHE A 179 15.43 18.71 -5.65
CA PHE A 179 15.69 17.90 -4.46
C PHE A 179 16.87 18.43 -3.65
N ARG A 180 17.94 18.90 -4.32
CA ARG A 180 19.10 19.50 -3.67
C ARG A 180 18.72 20.78 -2.91
N LEU A 181 17.96 21.67 -3.54
CA LEU A 181 17.47 22.91 -2.92
C LEU A 181 16.54 22.63 -1.73
N ALA A 182 15.68 21.62 -1.83
CA ALA A 182 14.80 21.24 -0.72
C ALA A 182 15.60 20.67 0.47
N ASP A 183 16.67 19.90 0.22
CA ASP A 183 17.55 19.38 1.27
C ASP A 183 18.27 20.54 1.99
N GLU A 184 18.84 21.49 1.23
CA GLU A 184 19.48 22.66 1.81
C GLU A 184 18.52 23.51 2.64
N ALA A 185 17.31 23.77 2.12
CA ALA A 185 16.27 24.49 2.85
C ALA A 185 15.87 23.74 4.14
N ALA A 186 15.72 22.42 4.08
CA ALA A 186 15.42 21.61 5.25
C ALA A 186 16.54 21.65 6.29
N ALA A 187 17.80 21.64 5.86
CA ALA A 187 18.96 21.76 6.76
C ALA A 187 19.01 23.13 7.44
N GLN A 188 18.79 24.21 6.69
CA GLN A 188 18.74 25.57 7.24
C GLN A 188 17.61 25.74 8.25
N LEU A 189 16.40 25.25 7.94
CA LEU A 189 15.26 25.32 8.84
C LEU A 189 15.47 24.49 10.10
N ARG A 190 16.08 23.31 10.02
CA ARG A 190 16.44 22.53 11.22
C ARG A 190 17.42 23.28 12.09
N THR A 191 18.45 23.92 11.52
CA THR A 191 19.42 24.75 12.23
C THR A 191 18.73 25.94 12.91
N ALA A 192 17.74 26.55 12.27
CA ALA A 192 16.93 27.61 12.83
C ALA A 192 15.91 27.14 13.88
N GLY A 193 15.86 25.82 14.18
CA GLY A 193 14.98 25.23 15.17
C GLY A 193 13.54 25.02 14.69
N ALA A 194 13.30 24.92 13.39
CA ALA A 194 11.99 24.60 12.85
C ALA A 194 11.51 23.20 13.30
N GLY A 195 10.23 23.08 13.63
CA GLY A 195 9.61 21.82 14.02
C GLY A 195 9.30 20.91 12.83
N GLU A 196 8.92 19.66 13.14
CA GLU A 196 8.55 18.66 12.13
C GLU A 196 7.34 19.11 11.29
N ASP A 197 6.42 19.88 11.86
CA ASP A 197 5.28 20.49 11.19
C ASP A 197 5.71 21.40 10.02
N VAL A 198 6.71 22.24 10.22
CA VAL A 198 7.27 23.11 9.17
C VAL A 198 8.05 22.28 8.15
N LEU A 199 8.89 21.33 8.60
CA LEU A 199 9.71 20.51 7.73
C LEU A 199 8.85 19.59 6.82
N SER A 200 7.63 19.26 7.23
CA SER A 200 6.71 18.44 6.41
C SER A 200 6.37 19.09 5.07
N TYR A 201 6.38 20.41 4.97
CA TYR A 201 6.13 21.14 3.72
C TYR A 201 7.26 21.03 2.70
N LEU A 202 8.44 20.58 3.12
CA LEU A 202 9.58 20.37 2.22
C LEU A 202 9.65 18.94 1.68
N LEU A 203 8.75 18.04 2.08
CA LEU A 203 8.68 16.71 1.51
C LEU A 203 8.23 16.79 0.05
N LEU A 204 9.06 16.25 -0.83
CA LEU A 204 8.77 16.19 -2.27
C LEU A 204 8.12 14.85 -2.61
N SER A 205 7.09 14.88 -3.44
CA SER A 205 6.28 13.71 -3.79
C SER A 205 7.07 12.57 -4.47
N GLY A 206 8.21 12.89 -5.07
CA GLY A 206 9.12 11.91 -5.66
C GLY A 206 10.04 11.20 -4.67
N GLN A 207 10.20 11.69 -3.42
CA GLN A 207 11.02 11.02 -2.41
C GLN A 207 10.50 9.61 -2.13
N THR A 208 11.41 8.66 -1.87
CA THR A 208 11.04 7.26 -1.67
C THR A 208 11.26 6.81 -0.23
N VAL A 209 10.36 5.92 0.21
CA VAL A 209 10.45 5.23 1.49
C VAL A 209 10.19 3.74 1.31
N PRO A 210 10.82 2.87 2.12
CA PRO A 210 10.48 1.45 2.14
C PRO A 210 9.11 1.26 2.81
N VAL A 211 8.31 0.34 2.26
CA VAL A 211 6.97 0.05 2.76
C VAL A 211 6.73 -1.45 2.81
N LEU A 212 6.10 -1.92 3.88
CA LEU A 212 5.65 -3.29 4.02
C LEU A 212 4.13 -3.32 3.98
N THR A 213 3.57 -4.25 3.23
CA THR A 213 2.12 -4.46 3.18
C THR A 213 1.77 -5.95 3.21
N THR A 214 0.68 -6.29 3.88
CA THR A 214 0.06 -7.61 3.78
C THR A 214 -1.35 -7.45 3.24
N MET A 215 -1.63 -8.15 2.15
CA MET A 215 -2.93 -8.20 1.49
C MET A 215 -3.36 -9.65 1.32
N ASN A 216 -4.64 -9.95 1.50
CA ASN A 216 -5.18 -11.25 1.11
C ASN A 216 -5.44 -11.30 -0.40
N ALA A 217 -5.69 -12.51 -0.94
CA ALA A 217 -5.91 -12.68 -2.37
C ALA A 217 -7.12 -11.89 -2.90
N GLY A 218 -8.16 -11.72 -2.09
CA GLY A 218 -9.32 -10.90 -2.44
C GLY A 218 -8.96 -9.42 -2.59
N GLU A 219 -8.19 -8.89 -1.65
CA GLU A 219 -7.70 -7.51 -1.71
C GLU A 219 -6.70 -7.30 -2.88
N LEU A 220 -5.83 -8.28 -3.14
CA LEU A 220 -4.93 -8.25 -4.30
C LEU A 220 -5.72 -8.17 -5.62
N TYR A 221 -6.85 -8.87 -5.73
CA TYR A 221 -7.73 -8.75 -6.90
C TYR A 221 -8.25 -7.32 -7.09
N VAL A 222 -8.74 -6.70 -6.02
CA VAL A 222 -9.21 -5.31 -6.05
C VAL A 222 -8.05 -4.37 -6.39
N PHE A 223 -6.89 -4.58 -5.77
CA PHE A 223 -5.68 -3.79 -6.03
C PHE A 223 -5.28 -3.86 -7.49
N PHE A 224 -5.14 -5.06 -8.07
CA PHE A 224 -4.75 -5.24 -9.47
C PHE A 224 -5.79 -4.66 -10.44
N SER A 225 -7.09 -4.82 -10.16
CA SER A 225 -8.13 -4.27 -11.02
C SER A 225 -8.06 -2.75 -11.17
N LEU A 226 -7.63 -2.06 -10.11
CA LEU A 226 -7.53 -0.60 -10.06
C LEU A 226 -6.13 -0.09 -10.41
N ARG A 227 -5.06 -0.78 -9.96
CA ARG A 227 -3.68 -0.27 -10.08
C ARG A 227 -2.94 -0.76 -11.30
N CYS A 228 -3.32 -1.89 -11.89
CA CYS A 228 -2.83 -2.30 -13.18
C CYS A 228 -3.50 -1.56 -14.37
N CYS A 229 -4.51 -0.73 -14.12
CA CYS A 229 -5.21 0.02 -15.17
C CYS A 229 -4.31 1.11 -15.78
N ASN A 230 -4.40 1.33 -17.09
CA ASN A 230 -3.68 2.42 -17.79
C ASN A 230 -4.03 3.83 -17.28
N ARG A 231 -5.13 3.97 -16.53
CA ARG A 231 -5.51 5.24 -15.86
C ARG A 231 -4.92 5.37 -14.46
N ALA A 232 -4.26 4.34 -13.93
CA ALA A 232 -3.53 4.45 -12.67
C ALA A 232 -2.27 5.32 -12.85
N GLN A 233 -1.80 5.91 -11.76
CA GLN A 233 -0.52 6.61 -11.75
C GLN A 233 0.58 5.63 -12.18
N TRP A 234 1.52 6.09 -12.99
CA TRP A 234 2.45 5.23 -13.72
C TRP A 234 3.31 4.34 -12.82
N GLU A 235 3.83 4.86 -11.69
CA GLU A 235 4.70 4.12 -10.78
C GLU A 235 3.92 3.00 -10.05
N ILE A 236 2.75 3.33 -9.45
CA ILE A 236 1.95 2.30 -8.76
C ILE A 236 1.44 1.25 -9.74
N ARG A 237 1.25 1.59 -11.01
CA ARG A 237 0.89 0.64 -12.07
C ARG A 237 2.05 -0.33 -12.33
N GLN A 238 3.26 0.16 -12.53
CA GLN A 238 4.44 -0.68 -12.73
C GLN A 238 4.69 -1.61 -11.54
N LEU A 239 4.53 -1.09 -10.31
CA LEU A 239 4.66 -1.89 -9.09
C LEU A 239 3.56 -2.94 -8.97
N ALA A 240 2.31 -2.62 -9.35
CA ALA A 240 1.21 -3.57 -9.37
C ALA A 240 1.42 -4.69 -10.41
N GLU A 241 1.96 -4.37 -11.57
CA GLU A 241 2.33 -5.36 -12.58
C GLU A 241 3.45 -6.28 -12.08
N GLU A 242 4.44 -5.73 -11.38
CA GLU A 242 5.51 -6.52 -10.76
C GLU A 242 4.99 -7.40 -9.63
N MET A 243 4.11 -6.87 -8.76
CA MET A 243 3.42 -7.67 -7.74
C MET A 243 2.69 -8.86 -8.37
N LEU A 244 1.90 -8.61 -9.43
CA LEU A 244 1.15 -9.68 -10.11
C LEU A 244 2.11 -10.73 -10.69
N ARG A 245 3.21 -10.31 -11.31
CA ARG A 245 4.25 -11.21 -11.85
C ARG A 245 4.85 -12.11 -10.78
N LEU A 246 5.02 -11.59 -9.55
CA LEU A 246 5.58 -12.32 -8.43
C LEU A 246 4.58 -13.26 -7.74
N VAL A 247 3.30 -12.88 -7.63
CA VAL A 247 2.29 -13.70 -6.94
C VAL A 247 1.61 -14.73 -7.86
N TYR A 248 1.58 -14.47 -9.16
CA TYR A 248 0.95 -15.38 -10.14
C TYR A 248 1.52 -16.80 -10.11
N PRO A 249 2.85 -17.02 -10.10
CA PRO A 249 3.41 -18.38 -10.04
C PRO A 249 3.08 -19.13 -8.75
N VAL A 250 2.77 -18.42 -7.67
CA VAL A 250 2.42 -19.02 -6.36
C VAL A 250 1.01 -19.60 -6.37
N ALA A 251 0.07 -18.98 -7.12
CA ALA A 251 -1.32 -19.41 -7.18
C ALA A 251 -1.93 -19.06 -8.57
N PRO A 252 -1.52 -19.79 -9.63
CA PRO A 252 -1.85 -19.43 -11.01
C PRO A 252 -3.35 -19.49 -11.30
N HIS A 253 -4.09 -20.46 -10.74
CA HIS A 253 -5.54 -20.54 -10.96
C HIS A 253 -6.28 -19.40 -10.25
N ILE A 254 -5.81 -18.97 -9.07
CA ILE A 254 -6.38 -17.83 -8.34
C ILE A 254 -6.16 -16.55 -9.14
N PHE A 255 -4.94 -16.27 -9.60
CA PHE A 255 -4.60 -15.00 -10.25
C PHE A 255 -4.74 -15.04 -11.79
N ARG A 256 -5.31 -16.09 -12.36
CA ARG A 256 -5.47 -16.24 -13.81
C ARG A 256 -6.17 -15.04 -14.45
N THR A 257 -7.25 -14.56 -13.85
CA THR A 257 -8.03 -13.42 -14.34
C THR A 257 -7.65 -12.10 -13.67
N ALA A 258 -6.62 -12.08 -12.78
CA ALA A 258 -6.14 -10.86 -12.14
C ALA A 258 -5.45 -9.94 -13.14
N GLY A 259 -5.59 -8.64 -12.89
CA GLY A 259 -5.09 -7.57 -13.76
C GLY A 259 -6.07 -6.42 -13.78
N PRO A 260 -5.93 -5.44 -14.68
CA PRO A 260 -6.93 -4.37 -14.81
C PRO A 260 -8.31 -4.94 -15.10
N ALA A 261 -9.35 -4.28 -14.64
CA ALA A 261 -10.72 -4.80 -14.70
C ALA A 261 -11.16 -5.23 -16.12
N CYS A 262 -10.60 -4.63 -17.16
CA CYS A 262 -10.88 -4.98 -18.56
C CYS A 262 -10.27 -6.32 -19.02
N VAL A 263 -9.41 -6.97 -18.20
CA VAL A 263 -8.88 -8.31 -18.53
C VAL A 263 -9.99 -9.37 -18.41
N SER A 264 -10.79 -9.29 -17.36
CA SER A 264 -11.83 -10.27 -17.04
C SER A 264 -13.25 -9.86 -17.44
N GLY A 265 -13.45 -8.63 -17.93
CA GLY A 265 -14.78 -8.10 -18.25
C GLY A 265 -14.75 -6.87 -19.14
N PRO A 266 -15.88 -6.17 -19.28
CA PRO A 266 -15.91 -4.86 -19.94
C PRO A 266 -15.16 -3.82 -19.10
N CYS A 267 -14.62 -2.79 -19.76
CA CYS A 267 -13.97 -1.69 -19.07
C CYS A 267 -14.99 -0.90 -18.22
N PRO A 268 -14.80 -0.76 -16.90
CA PRO A 268 -15.75 -0.07 -16.04
C PRO A 268 -15.67 1.47 -16.13
N GLU A 269 -14.62 2.01 -16.78
CA GLU A 269 -14.35 3.45 -16.84
C GLU A 269 -15.29 4.22 -17.80
N GLY A 270 -16.15 3.56 -18.54
CA GLY A 270 -17.11 4.19 -19.45
C GLY A 270 -16.43 5.18 -20.41
N LYS A 271 -16.79 6.47 -20.34
CA LYS A 271 -16.20 7.54 -21.16
C LYS A 271 -14.71 7.76 -20.91
N MET A 272 -14.20 7.36 -19.74
CA MET A 272 -12.78 7.47 -19.37
C MET A 272 -11.96 6.24 -19.79
N CYS A 273 -12.54 5.29 -20.52
CA CYS A 273 -11.81 4.14 -21.06
C CYS A 273 -10.58 4.59 -21.86
N CYS A 274 -9.46 3.87 -21.70
CA CYS A 274 -8.23 4.16 -22.47
C CYS A 274 -8.31 3.71 -23.93
N GLY A 275 -9.34 2.97 -24.32
CA GLY A 275 -9.54 2.44 -25.69
C GLY A 275 -8.64 1.27 -26.08
N ARG A 276 -7.77 0.78 -25.17
CA ARG A 276 -6.72 -0.21 -25.45
C ARG A 276 -7.01 -1.60 -24.87
N THR A 277 -8.28 -1.98 -24.76
CA THR A 277 -8.68 -3.24 -24.09
C THR A 277 -8.01 -4.48 -24.69
N THR A 278 -7.96 -4.59 -26.01
CA THR A 278 -7.35 -5.74 -26.72
C THR A 278 -5.85 -5.84 -26.43
N GLU A 279 -5.12 -4.73 -26.52
CA GLU A 279 -3.69 -4.68 -26.23
C GLU A 279 -3.41 -5.03 -24.75
N VAL A 280 -4.21 -4.49 -23.83
CA VAL A 280 -4.09 -4.76 -22.40
C VAL A 280 -4.33 -6.26 -22.12
N ARG A 281 -5.34 -6.86 -22.70
CA ARG A 281 -5.57 -8.31 -22.55
C ARG A 281 -4.38 -9.13 -23.02
N ALA A 282 -3.85 -8.82 -24.20
CA ALA A 282 -2.66 -9.50 -24.74
C ALA A 282 -1.43 -9.31 -23.82
N GLN A 283 -1.21 -8.09 -23.30
CA GLN A 283 -0.14 -7.80 -22.36
C GLN A 283 -0.23 -8.66 -21.09
N TYR A 284 -1.42 -8.76 -20.50
CA TYR A 284 -1.60 -9.52 -19.25
C TYR A 284 -1.63 -11.03 -19.46
N ALA A 285 -2.04 -11.52 -20.64
CA ALA A 285 -1.86 -12.92 -21.02
C ALA A 285 -0.35 -13.26 -21.15
N ALA A 286 0.41 -12.42 -21.84
CA ALA A 286 1.86 -12.58 -21.97
C ALA A 286 2.59 -12.51 -20.62
N LEU A 287 2.19 -11.59 -19.72
CA LEU A 287 2.74 -11.48 -18.37
C LEU A 287 2.61 -12.78 -17.58
N LYS A 288 1.53 -13.53 -17.82
CA LYS A 288 1.22 -14.82 -17.16
C LYS A 288 1.76 -16.03 -17.92
N GLY A 289 2.44 -15.83 -19.06
CA GLY A 289 2.90 -16.91 -19.93
C GLY A 289 1.77 -17.62 -20.69
N GLU A 290 0.59 -17.02 -20.76
CA GLU A 290 -0.55 -17.53 -21.51
C GLU A 290 -0.49 -17.03 -22.97
N LYS A 291 -0.95 -17.87 -23.93
CA LYS A 291 -1.15 -17.39 -25.30
C LYS A 291 -2.36 -16.46 -25.31
N ALA A 292 -2.25 -15.32 -25.97
CA ALA A 292 -3.41 -14.46 -26.22
C ALA A 292 -4.41 -15.23 -27.10
N GLU A 293 -5.61 -15.45 -26.57
CA GLU A 293 -6.75 -15.96 -27.34
C GLU A 293 -7.33 -14.89 -28.26
#